data_4fc74e3f756d1d738851a49faa1d9469
#
_entry.id   4fc74e3f756d1d738851a49faa1d9469
#
_cell.length_a   1.000
_cell.length_b   1.000
_cell.length_c   1.000
_cell.angle_alpha   90.00
_cell.angle_beta   90.00
_cell.angle_gamma   90.00
#
_symmetry.space_group_name_H-M   'P 1'
#
loop_
_entity.id
_entity.type
_entity.pdbx_description
1 polymer ?
#
loop_
_entity_poly.entity_id
_entity_poly.type
_entity_poly.pdbx_seq_one_letter_code
_entity_poly.pdbx_strand_id
1 'polypeptide(L)'
;MTRTGILSGALAVALVLAFFDEGVTADLERGRGIALRWCGECHVVAPGQVRGSDSVPTFAQIGGSEHFNETRLSDFLTSPQHSRMPNLSLTRSEIADLVAYIKAQHH
;
A
#
# COMPACT_ATOMS: atom_id res chain seq x y z
N MET A 1 10.71 -50.15 13.88
CA MET A 1 11.24 -49.11 14.74
C MET A 1 11.78 -47.91 14.01
N THR A 2 11.81 -47.94 12.70
CA THR A 2 12.20 -46.82 11.83
C THR A 2 11.05 -45.88 11.47
N ARG A 3 9.83 -46.18 11.96
CA ARG A 3 8.64 -45.38 11.59
C ARG A 3 8.52 -44.04 12.29
N THR A 4 9.19 -43.84 13.43
CA THR A 4 9.13 -42.59 14.18
C THR A 4 9.99 -41.45 13.61
N GLY A 5 11.06 -41.78 12.85
CA GLY A 5 11.93 -40.79 12.24
C GLY A 5 11.32 -40.08 11.02
N ILE A 6 10.45 -40.77 10.28
CA ILE A 6 9.82 -40.24 9.06
C ILE A 6 8.74 -39.17 9.39
N LEU A 7 8.00 -39.37 10.50
CA LEU A 7 6.97 -38.43 10.93
C LEU A 7 7.56 -37.09 11.41
N SER A 8 8.72 -37.13 12.06
CA SER A 8 9.41 -35.92 12.52
C SER A 8 9.94 -35.07 11.36
N GLY A 9 10.39 -35.69 10.27
CA GLY A 9 10.86 -34.97 9.08
C GLY A 9 9.73 -34.25 8.35
N ALA A 10 8.55 -34.87 8.26
CA ALA A 10 7.39 -34.26 7.60
C ALA A 10 6.88 -33.01 8.35
N LEU A 11 6.89 -33.04 9.69
CA LEU A 11 6.50 -31.90 10.52
C LEU A 11 7.45 -30.71 10.38
N ALA A 12 8.77 -30.95 10.28
CA ALA A 12 9.76 -29.91 10.11
C ALA A 12 9.62 -29.21 8.75
N VAL A 13 9.33 -29.94 7.68
CA VAL A 13 9.11 -29.39 6.34
C VAL A 13 7.83 -28.53 6.31
N ALA A 14 6.76 -28.96 6.96
CA ALA A 14 5.52 -28.18 7.04
C ALA A 14 5.71 -26.85 7.76
N LEU A 15 6.49 -26.81 8.84
CA LEU A 15 6.81 -25.58 9.57
C LEU A 15 7.61 -24.60 8.72
N VAL A 16 8.59 -25.08 7.95
CA VAL A 16 9.40 -24.23 7.06
C VAL A 16 8.53 -23.61 5.96
N LEU A 17 7.60 -24.36 5.39
CA LEU A 17 6.67 -23.85 4.36
C LEU A 17 5.73 -22.78 4.92
N ALA A 18 5.30 -22.88 6.16
CA ALA A 18 4.46 -21.89 6.80
C ALA A 18 5.15 -20.53 6.93
N PHE A 19 6.46 -20.50 7.15
CA PHE A 19 7.24 -19.25 7.23
C PHE A 19 7.38 -18.55 5.88
N PHE A 20 7.35 -19.27 4.77
CA PHE A 20 7.45 -18.68 3.44
C PHE A 20 6.15 -18.02 2.95
N ASP A 21 5.00 -18.35 3.56
CA ASP A 21 3.72 -17.75 3.19
C ASP A 21 3.51 -16.35 3.78
N GLU A 22 4.36 -15.92 4.72
CA GLU A 22 4.35 -14.57 5.24
C GLU A 22 5.19 -13.63 4.37
N GLY A 23 4.81 -13.47 3.10
CA GLY A 23 5.43 -12.52 2.21
C GLY A 23 5.19 -11.08 2.70
N VAL A 24 6.13 -10.17 2.36
CA VAL A 24 5.95 -8.75 2.65
C VAL A 24 4.86 -8.22 1.74
N THR A 25 3.65 -8.05 2.29
CA THR A 25 2.53 -7.41 1.60
C THR A 25 2.38 -5.99 2.10
N ALA A 26 1.95 -5.09 1.21
CA ALA A 26 1.65 -3.72 1.58
C ALA A 26 0.47 -3.69 2.56
N ASP A 27 0.54 -2.79 3.53
CA ASP A 27 -0.47 -2.61 4.56
C ASP A 27 -1.46 -1.53 4.12
N LEU A 28 -2.67 -1.94 3.73
CA LEU A 28 -3.72 -1.03 3.27
C LEU A 28 -4.22 -0.11 4.38
N GLU A 29 -4.31 -0.59 5.61
CA GLU A 29 -4.73 0.24 6.74
C GLU A 29 -3.71 1.32 7.06
N ARG A 30 -2.43 1.00 7.00
CA ARG A 30 -1.38 1.99 7.16
C ARG A 30 -1.42 3.00 6.00
N GLY A 31 -1.61 2.54 4.78
CA GLY A 31 -1.76 3.41 3.62
C GLY A 31 -2.91 4.37 3.76
N ARG A 32 -4.06 3.89 4.25
CA ARG A 32 -5.22 4.72 4.55
C ARG A 32 -4.91 5.79 5.60
N GLY A 33 -4.23 5.41 6.68
CA GLY A 33 -3.84 6.34 7.73
C GLY A 33 -2.92 7.44 7.22
N ILE A 34 -1.94 7.11 6.41
CA ILE A 34 -1.04 8.06 5.77
C ILE A 34 -1.84 9.01 4.86
N ALA A 35 -2.73 8.45 4.03
CA ALA A 35 -3.55 9.22 3.11
C ALA A 35 -4.44 10.25 3.84
N LEU A 36 -5.14 9.81 4.88
CA LEU A 36 -6.00 10.71 5.66
C LEU A 36 -5.22 11.79 6.37
N ARG A 37 -4.07 11.44 6.94
CA ARG A 37 -3.24 12.37 7.71
C ARG A 37 -2.57 13.42 6.84
N TRP A 38 -2.02 13.03 5.69
CA TRP A 38 -1.14 13.89 4.91
C TRP A 38 -1.72 14.36 3.58
N CYS A 39 -2.71 13.67 3.05
CA CYS A 39 -3.27 13.93 1.72
C CYS A 39 -4.71 14.43 1.76
N GLY A 40 -5.43 14.11 2.83
CA GLY A 40 -6.86 14.37 2.95
C GLY A 40 -7.26 15.83 3.07
N GLU A 41 -6.34 16.74 3.32
CA GLU A 41 -6.63 18.17 3.33
C GLU A 41 -6.97 18.70 1.93
N CYS A 42 -6.35 18.11 0.90
CA CYS A 42 -6.50 18.56 -0.48
C CYS A 42 -7.21 17.52 -1.36
N HIS A 43 -6.91 16.25 -1.18
CA HIS A 43 -7.45 15.15 -1.99
C HIS A 43 -8.60 14.45 -1.29
N VAL A 44 -9.56 13.98 -2.08
CA VAL A 44 -10.53 13.00 -1.58
C VAL A 44 -9.82 11.63 -1.61
N VAL A 45 -9.56 11.09 -0.43
CA VAL A 45 -8.78 9.85 -0.28
C VAL A 45 -9.61 8.68 0.24
N ALA A 46 -10.81 8.94 0.77
CA ALA A 46 -11.68 7.91 1.33
C ALA A 46 -13.15 8.33 1.21
N PRO A 47 -14.07 7.34 1.12
CA PRO A 47 -15.50 7.62 1.15
C PRO A 47 -15.91 8.32 2.45
N GLY A 48 -16.85 9.27 2.35
CA GLY A 48 -17.40 9.97 3.51
C GLY A 48 -16.47 11.01 4.14
N GLN A 49 -15.37 11.33 3.47
CA GLN A 49 -14.41 12.31 3.94
C GLN A 49 -15.04 13.72 3.96
N VAL A 50 -14.85 14.45 5.05
CA VAL A 50 -15.41 15.80 5.23
C VAL A 50 -14.57 16.86 4.55
N ARG A 51 -13.25 16.70 4.54
CA ARG A 51 -12.29 17.62 3.91
C ARG A 51 -11.83 17.06 2.58
N GLY A 52 -11.09 17.87 1.85
CA GLY A 52 -10.61 17.52 0.53
C GLY A 52 -11.54 18.04 -0.56
N SER A 53 -11.08 17.97 -1.80
CA SER A 53 -11.81 18.50 -2.95
C SER A 53 -11.53 17.62 -4.17
N ASP A 54 -12.47 17.59 -5.10
CA ASP A 54 -12.29 16.96 -6.41
C ASP A 54 -11.71 17.92 -7.46
N SER A 55 -11.36 19.15 -7.05
CA SER A 55 -10.62 20.07 -7.91
C SER A 55 -9.17 19.62 -8.12
N VAL A 56 -8.68 18.69 -7.28
CA VAL A 56 -7.43 17.95 -7.50
C VAL A 56 -7.81 16.47 -7.68
N PRO A 57 -6.95 15.65 -8.31
CA PRO A 57 -7.30 14.24 -8.53
C PRO A 57 -7.65 13.51 -7.25
N THR A 58 -8.77 12.81 -7.24
CA THR A 58 -9.14 11.95 -6.13
C THR A 58 -8.34 10.66 -6.19
N PHE A 59 -8.19 9.98 -5.08
CA PHE A 59 -7.49 8.69 -5.06
C PHE A 59 -8.23 7.63 -5.89
N ALA A 60 -9.56 7.68 -5.93
CA ALA A 60 -10.34 6.81 -6.80
C ALA A 60 -10.04 7.05 -8.29
N GLN A 61 -9.88 8.31 -8.70
CA GLN A 61 -9.50 8.65 -10.06
C GLN A 61 -8.08 8.17 -10.39
N ILE A 62 -7.15 8.38 -9.49
CA ILE A 62 -5.76 7.95 -9.68
C ILE A 62 -5.69 6.42 -9.78
N GLY A 63 -6.26 5.71 -8.80
CA GLY A 63 -6.21 4.25 -8.73
C GLY A 63 -6.99 3.57 -9.86
N GLY A 64 -8.05 4.20 -10.36
CA GLY A 64 -8.88 3.68 -11.44
C GLY A 64 -8.43 4.10 -12.83
N SER A 65 -7.38 4.88 -12.96
CA SER A 65 -6.88 5.34 -14.26
C SER A 65 -6.34 4.17 -15.09
N GLU A 66 -6.62 4.18 -16.39
CA GLU A 66 -6.00 3.25 -17.36
C GLU A 66 -4.48 3.35 -17.38
N HIS A 67 -3.96 4.52 -17.03
CA HIS A 67 -2.54 4.81 -17.04
C HIS A 67 -1.89 4.61 -15.66
N PHE A 68 -2.62 4.03 -14.71
CA PHE A 68 -2.08 3.77 -13.38
C PHE A 68 -0.82 2.91 -13.46
N ASN A 69 0.25 3.36 -12.84
CA ASN A 69 1.53 2.66 -12.80
C ASN A 69 2.13 2.83 -11.41
N GLU A 70 2.32 1.71 -10.73
CA GLU A 70 2.81 1.72 -9.34
C GLU A 70 4.20 2.35 -9.22
N THR A 71 5.10 2.05 -10.15
CA THR A 71 6.46 2.58 -10.13
C THR A 71 6.48 4.10 -10.33
N ARG A 72 5.71 4.59 -11.29
CA ARG A 72 5.61 6.03 -11.54
C ARG A 72 5.00 6.77 -10.36
N LEU A 73 3.98 6.20 -9.76
CA LEU A 73 3.35 6.81 -8.59
C LEU A 73 4.29 6.82 -7.40
N SER A 74 5.03 5.73 -7.18
CA SER A 74 6.06 5.66 -6.13
C SER A 74 7.14 6.72 -6.34
N ASP A 75 7.63 6.87 -7.56
CA ASP A 75 8.64 7.87 -7.91
C ASP A 75 8.11 9.28 -7.69
N PHE A 76 6.87 9.55 -8.08
CA PHE A 76 6.22 10.83 -7.87
C PHE A 76 6.10 11.17 -6.38
N LEU A 77 5.69 10.20 -5.56
CA LEU A 77 5.52 10.40 -4.12
C LEU A 77 6.87 10.58 -3.40
N THR A 78 7.93 9.99 -3.95
CA THR A 78 9.29 10.17 -3.42
C THR A 78 9.80 11.59 -3.69
N SER A 79 9.48 12.15 -4.85
CA SER A 79 9.91 13.49 -5.27
C SER A 79 8.75 14.24 -5.91
N PRO A 80 7.84 14.81 -5.11
CA PRO A 80 6.67 15.50 -5.63
C PRO A 80 7.05 16.60 -6.63
N GLN A 81 6.40 16.58 -7.79
CA GLN A 81 6.71 17.47 -8.90
C GLN A 81 5.88 18.74 -8.91
N HIS A 82 4.79 18.81 -8.15
CA HIS A 82 3.97 20.02 -8.10
C HIS A 82 4.19 20.79 -6.79
N SER A 83 4.18 22.11 -6.89
CA SER A 83 4.60 23.02 -5.84
C SER A 83 3.70 23.04 -4.60
N ARG A 84 2.47 22.55 -4.71
CA ARG A 84 1.50 22.56 -3.61
C ARG A 84 1.52 21.28 -2.77
N MET A 85 2.17 20.26 -3.23
CA MET A 85 2.26 19.01 -2.51
C MET A 85 3.45 19.02 -1.55
N PRO A 86 3.24 18.76 -0.26
CA PRO A 86 4.35 18.80 0.68
C PRO A 86 5.32 17.65 0.46
N ASN A 87 6.57 17.88 0.81
CA ASN A 87 7.56 16.81 0.86
C ASN A 87 7.41 16.09 2.21
N LEU A 88 6.86 14.89 2.19
CA LEU A 88 6.49 14.16 3.39
C LEU A 88 7.60 13.27 3.96
N SER A 89 8.69 13.08 3.23
CA SER A 89 9.81 12.22 3.65
C SER A 89 9.34 10.83 4.08
N LEU A 90 8.42 10.23 3.34
CA LEU A 90 7.91 8.91 3.63
C LEU A 90 8.97 7.84 3.41
N THR A 91 8.96 6.81 4.24
CA THR A 91 9.83 5.65 4.04
C THR A 91 9.38 4.87 2.80
N ARG A 92 10.25 4.01 2.29
CA ARG A 92 9.93 3.15 1.15
C ARG A 92 8.73 2.26 1.43
N SER A 93 8.63 1.70 2.63
CA SER A 93 7.49 0.86 3.01
C SER A 93 6.20 1.67 3.15
N GLU A 94 6.27 2.89 3.66
CA GLU A 94 5.11 3.79 3.74
C GLU A 94 4.61 4.18 2.35
N ILE A 95 5.51 4.43 1.42
CA ILE A 95 5.15 4.70 0.02
C ILE A 95 4.47 3.47 -0.60
N ALA A 96 5.00 2.27 -0.36
CA ALA A 96 4.39 1.04 -0.87
C ALA A 96 2.97 0.84 -0.31
N ASP A 97 2.77 1.10 0.96
CA ASP A 97 1.45 1.01 1.61
C ASP A 97 0.48 2.05 1.02
N LEU A 98 0.94 3.26 0.82
CA LEU A 98 0.14 4.34 0.24
C LEU A 98 -0.24 4.04 -1.22
N VAL A 99 0.70 3.58 -2.04
CA VAL A 99 0.45 3.21 -3.44
C VAL A 99 -0.56 2.07 -3.53
N ALA A 100 -0.44 1.05 -2.68
CA ALA A 100 -1.40 -0.05 -2.63
C ALA A 100 -2.79 0.43 -2.22
N TYR A 101 -2.87 1.35 -1.27
CA TYR A 101 -4.13 1.96 -0.86
C TYR A 101 -4.77 2.75 -1.99
N ILE A 102 -4.01 3.60 -2.69
CA ILE A 102 -4.50 4.37 -3.83
C ILE A 102 -5.05 3.44 -4.92
N LYS A 103 -4.32 2.40 -5.26
CA LYS A 103 -4.76 1.40 -6.23
C LYS A 103 -6.09 0.77 -5.85
N ALA A 104 -6.30 0.52 -4.57
CA ALA A 104 -7.52 -0.11 -4.05
C ALA A 104 -8.74 0.83 -4.06
N GLN A 105 -8.58 2.13 -4.30
CA GLN A 105 -9.65 3.12 -4.25
C GLN A 105 -10.42 3.29 -5.56
N HIS A 106 -10.17 2.48 -6.56
CA HIS A 106 -10.93 2.53 -7.81
C HIS A 106 -12.34 2.01 -7.60
N HIS A 107 -13.30 2.82 -7.92
CA HIS A 107 -14.72 2.46 -7.88
C HIS A 107 -15.38 2.87 -9.19
#